data_687c56a6f3c28fa2bb9aac73414f1406
#
_entry.id   687c56a6f3c28fa2bb9aac73414f1406
#
_cell.length_a   1.000
_cell.length_b   1.000
_cell.length_c   1.000
_cell.angle_alpha   90.00
_cell.angle_beta   90.00
_cell.angle_gamma   90.00
#
_symmetry.space_group_name_H-M   'P 1'
#
loop_
_entity.id
_entity.type
_entity.pdbx_description
1 polymer ?
#
loop_
_entity_poly.entity_id
_entity_poly.type
_entity_poly.pdbx_seq_one_letter_code
_entity_poly.pdbx_strand_id
1 'polypeptide(L)'
;MKKKGFVLLMMVFLLLSVLPASAAEQRVFDNADLLTAEEEQNLQQFCEDAKEEYDIDFAYLTTKDTEGLSTREYGAQFYIEQNLGVGEDYSGAIFVLDMSEREGQLVTCGEAMEMITDADADAIWDEISGYFSN
;
A
#
# COMPACT_ATOMS: atom_id res chain seq x y z
N MET A 1 25.73 -16.65 -45.62
CA MET A 1 24.55 -15.80 -45.68
C MET A 1 23.41 -16.25 -44.75
N LYS A 2 23.23 -17.55 -44.52
CA LYS A 2 22.16 -18.07 -43.61
C LYS A 2 22.44 -17.84 -42.12
N LYS A 3 23.68 -17.57 -41.71
CA LYS A 3 24.08 -17.36 -40.31
C LYS A 3 23.75 -15.94 -39.78
N LYS A 4 23.69 -14.94 -40.67
CA LYS A 4 23.38 -13.56 -40.29
C LYS A 4 21.89 -13.34 -39.99
N GLY A 5 20.99 -14.02 -40.67
CA GLY A 5 19.54 -13.99 -40.43
C GLY A 5 19.14 -14.70 -39.11
N PHE A 6 19.87 -15.79 -38.77
CA PHE A 6 19.63 -16.52 -37.54
C PHE A 6 20.06 -15.74 -36.29
N VAL A 7 21.20 -15.04 -36.37
CA VAL A 7 21.68 -14.19 -35.29
C VAL A 7 20.75 -12.99 -35.10
N LEU A 8 20.24 -12.40 -36.18
CA LEU A 8 19.29 -11.30 -36.13
C LEU A 8 17.94 -11.74 -35.53
N LEU A 9 17.45 -12.92 -35.90
CA LEU A 9 16.23 -13.54 -35.36
C LEU A 9 16.36 -13.85 -33.87
N MET A 10 17.52 -14.35 -33.45
CA MET A 10 17.81 -14.64 -32.05
C MET A 10 17.95 -13.38 -31.20
N MET A 11 18.49 -12.30 -31.80
CA MET A 11 18.61 -10.99 -31.13
C MET A 11 17.25 -10.29 -30.96
N VAL A 12 16.34 -10.47 -31.92
CA VAL A 12 14.95 -9.98 -31.85
C VAL A 12 14.16 -10.77 -30.81
N PHE A 13 14.41 -12.10 -30.68
CA PHE A 13 13.75 -12.93 -29.69
C PHE A 13 14.22 -12.61 -28.25
N LEU A 14 15.49 -12.20 -28.08
CA LEU A 14 16.02 -11.78 -26.79
C LEU A 14 15.47 -10.42 -26.33
N LEU A 15 15.07 -9.55 -27.28
CA LEU A 15 14.47 -8.23 -26.99
C LEU A 15 12.98 -8.31 -26.62
N LEU A 16 12.30 -9.44 -26.94
CA LEU A 16 10.89 -9.66 -26.61
C LEU A 16 10.67 -10.27 -25.22
N SER A 17 11.73 -10.67 -24.51
CA SER A 17 11.64 -11.32 -23.21
C SER A 17 11.76 -10.38 -22.02
N VAL A 18 11.89 -9.08 -22.24
CA VAL A 18 11.80 -8.07 -21.17
C VAL A 18 10.43 -7.40 -21.28
N LEU A 19 9.38 -8.17 -21.02
CA LEU A 19 8.17 -7.57 -20.48
C LEU A 19 8.57 -7.08 -19.08
N PRO A 20 8.47 -5.79 -18.78
CA PRO A 20 8.58 -5.35 -17.39
C PRO A 20 7.49 -6.13 -16.65
N ALA A 21 7.88 -6.97 -15.72
CA ALA A 21 6.95 -7.41 -14.69
C ALA A 21 6.38 -6.10 -14.14
N SER A 22 5.07 -5.91 -14.29
CA SER A 22 4.39 -4.74 -13.72
C SER A 22 4.78 -4.70 -12.26
N ALA A 23 5.64 -3.77 -11.89
CA ALA A 23 6.02 -3.61 -10.50
C ALA A 23 4.73 -3.35 -9.74
N ALA A 24 4.42 -4.18 -8.73
CA ALA A 24 3.27 -3.98 -7.90
C ALA A 24 3.31 -2.56 -7.34
N GLU A 25 2.20 -1.84 -7.40
CA GLU A 25 2.10 -0.49 -6.88
C GLU A 25 2.34 -0.51 -5.38
N GLN A 26 3.22 0.34 -4.90
CA GLN A 26 3.56 0.42 -3.48
C GLN A 26 2.34 0.77 -2.64
N ARG A 27 2.11 -0.02 -1.57
CA ARG A 27 1.02 0.17 -0.61
C ARG A 27 1.49 0.21 0.84
N VAL A 28 2.76 -0.09 1.09
CA VAL A 28 3.39 0.01 2.41
C VAL A 28 4.43 1.13 2.38
N PHE A 29 4.21 2.14 3.20
CA PHE A 29 5.03 3.35 3.31
C PHE A 29 5.56 3.46 4.73
N ASP A 30 6.64 2.75 5.02
CA ASP A 30 7.24 2.70 6.36
C ASP A 30 8.23 3.87 6.59
N ASN A 31 7.73 5.08 6.64
CA ASN A 31 8.52 6.29 6.82
C ASN A 31 9.10 6.43 8.22
N ALA A 32 8.58 5.70 9.19
CA ALA A 32 9.10 5.66 10.56
C ALA A 32 10.14 4.55 10.80
N ASP A 33 10.40 3.70 9.79
CA ASP A 33 11.36 2.59 9.84
C ASP A 33 11.07 1.63 11.01
N LEU A 34 9.82 1.16 11.06
CA LEU A 34 9.32 0.26 12.10
C LEU A 34 9.27 -1.19 11.67
N LEU A 35 9.18 -1.44 10.37
CA LEU A 35 9.00 -2.76 9.79
C LEU A 35 10.33 -3.34 9.30
N THR A 36 10.46 -4.65 9.40
CA THR A 36 11.50 -5.38 8.68
C THR A 36 11.13 -5.52 7.20
N ALA A 37 12.10 -5.80 6.34
CA ALA A 37 11.85 -6.03 4.91
C ALA A 37 10.87 -7.18 4.66
N GLU A 38 10.87 -8.21 5.51
CA GLU A 38 9.94 -9.33 5.43
C GLU A 38 8.51 -8.89 5.81
N GLU A 39 8.35 -8.08 6.85
CA GLU A 39 7.06 -7.53 7.29
C GLU A 39 6.48 -6.60 6.24
N GLU A 40 7.30 -5.73 5.61
CA GLU A 40 6.86 -4.88 4.50
C GLU A 40 6.35 -5.71 3.31
N GLN A 41 7.08 -6.78 2.94
CA GLN A 41 6.65 -7.67 1.86
C GLN A 41 5.35 -8.39 2.17
N ASN A 42 5.19 -8.88 3.40
CA ASN A 42 3.96 -9.56 3.83
C ASN A 42 2.75 -8.61 3.82
N LEU A 43 2.93 -7.38 4.30
CA LEU A 43 1.89 -6.35 4.26
C LEU A 43 1.56 -5.92 2.82
N GLN A 44 2.57 -5.78 1.98
CA GLN A 44 2.38 -5.44 0.56
C GLN A 44 1.56 -6.54 -0.15
N GLN A 45 1.89 -7.80 0.08
CA GLN A 45 1.14 -8.93 -0.47
C GLN A 45 -0.31 -8.95 0.04
N PHE A 46 -0.51 -8.70 1.34
CA PHE A 46 -1.84 -8.57 1.92
C PHE A 46 -2.67 -7.47 1.23
N CYS A 47 -2.07 -6.32 0.96
CA CYS A 47 -2.76 -5.22 0.26
C CYS A 47 -3.15 -5.60 -1.16
N GLU A 48 -2.29 -6.32 -1.87
CA GLU A 48 -2.54 -6.80 -3.23
C GLU A 48 -3.69 -7.82 -3.26
N ASP A 49 -3.64 -8.81 -2.37
CA ASP A 49 -4.66 -9.84 -2.24
C ASP A 49 -6.02 -9.23 -1.87
N ALA A 50 -6.05 -8.27 -0.95
CA ALA A 50 -7.26 -7.58 -0.55
C ALA A 50 -7.86 -6.75 -1.69
N LYS A 51 -7.03 -6.09 -2.50
CA LYS A 51 -7.48 -5.35 -3.68
C LYS A 51 -8.12 -6.28 -4.71
N GLU A 52 -7.51 -7.45 -4.94
CA GLU A 52 -8.04 -8.45 -5.87
C GLU A 52 -9.36 -9.07 -5.37
N GLU A 53 -9.47 -9.34 -4.07
CA GLU A 53 -10.64 -10.01 -3.48
C GLU A 53 -11.83 -9.06 -3.27
N TYR A 54 -11.58 -7.83 -2.79
CA TYR A 54 -12.62 -6.91 -2.34
C TYR A 54 -12.82 -5.68 -3.24
N ASP A 55 -11.96 -5.49 -4.25
CA ASP A 55 -11.97 -4.30 -5.14
C ASP A 55 -11.87 -2.97 -4.37
N ILE A 56 -11.13 -2.98 -3.28
CA ILE A 56 -10.74 -1.81 -2.49
C ILE A 56 -9.24 -1.76 -2.29
N ASP A 57 -8.70 -0.57 -2.20
CA ASP A 57 -7.27 -0.34 -2.04
C ASP A 57 -6.91 -0.16 -0.57
N PHE A 58 -6.01 -0.98 -0.05
CA PHE A 58 -5.48 -0.82 1.29
C PHE A 58 -4.05 -0.30 1.25
N ALA A 59 -3.72 0.59 2.17
CA ALA A 59 -2.37 1.08 2.35
C ALA A 59 -2.01 1.21 3.83
N TYR A 60 -0.72 1.12 4.12
CA TYR A 60 -0.14 1.32 5.44
C TYR A 60 0.88 2.45 5.39
N LEU A 61 0.78 3.37 6.33
CA LEU A 61 1.68 4.50 6.46
C LEU A 61 2.18 4.62 7.90
N THR A 62 3.47 4.64 8.08
CA THR A 62 4.07 5.03 9.35
C THR A 62 4.76 6.38 9.21
N THR A 63 4.68 7.22 10.24
CA THR A 63 5.33 8.53 10.24
C THR A 63 5.85 8.90 11.63
N LYS A 64 6.86 9.75 11.65
CA LYS A 64 7.40 10.39 12.87
C LYS A 64 7.01 11.85 12.96
N ASP A 65 6.40 12.39 11.90
CA ASP A 65 5.99 13.80 11.82
C ASP A 65 4.81 13.94 10.87
N THR A 66 3.74 14.54 11.34
CA THR A 66 2.54 14.85 10.56
C THR A 66 2.52 16.29 10.01
N GLU A 67 3.65 17.00 10.09
CA GLU A 67 3.79 18.36 9.58
C GLU A 67 2.76 19.35 10.16
N GLY A 68 2.33 19.11 11.40
CA GLY A 68 1.35 19.94 12.12
C GLY A 68 -0.12 19.60 11.84
N LEU A 69 -0.38 18.57 11.03
CA LEU A 69 -1.72 18.04 10.81
C LEU A 69 -2.10 17.01 11.89
N SER A 70 -3.39 16.78 12.08
CA SER A 70 -3.82 15.59 12.81
C SER A 70 -3.45 14.32 12.05
N THR A 71 -3.31 13.21 12.75
CA THR A 71 -2.99 11.91 12.13
C THR A 71 -3.97 11.56 11.01
N ARG A 72 -5.26 11.84 11.23
CA ARG A 72 -6.31 11.62 10.23
C ARG A 72 -6.15 12.50 8.98
N GLU A 73 -5.92 13.79 9.17
CA GLU A 73 -5.73 14.74 8.06
C GLU A 73 -4.48 14.40 7.26
N TYR A 74 -3.39 14.06 7.94
CA TYR A 74 -2.15 13.63 7.30
C TYR A 74 -2.36 12.37 6.45
N GLY A 75 -3.04 11.37 6.98
CA GLY A 75 -3.38 10.15 6.26
C GLY A 75 -4.28 10.40 5.04
N ALA A 76 -5.30 11.24 5.19
CA ALA A 76 -6.19 11.59 4.09
C ALA A 76 -5.47 12.35 2.97
N GLN A 77 -4.62 13.32 3.33
CA GLN A 77 -3.80 14.05 2.36
C GLN A 77 -2.82 13.11 1.63
N PHE A 78 -2.12 12.26 2.37
CA PHE A 78 -1.20 11.27 1.81
C PHE A 78 -1.92 10.33 0.83
N TYR A 79 -3.11 9.87 1.19
CA TYR A 79 -3.93 9.00 0.33
C TYR A 79 -4.22 9.63 -1.04
N ILE A 80 -4.56 10.90 -1.04
CA ILE A 80 -4.82 11.67 -2.27
C ILE A 80 -3.54 11.89 -3.07
N GLU A 81 -2.47 12.31 -2.41
CA GLU A 81 -1.17 12.61 -3.05
C GLU A 81 -0.54 11.37 -3.71
N GLN A 82 -0.71 10.19 -3.09
CA GLN A 82 -0.25 8.92 -3.65
C GLN A 82 -1.21 8.33 -4.69
N ASN A 83 -2.32 9.00 -4.98
CA ASN A 83 -3.34 8.55 -5.93
C ASN A 83 -3.85 7.14 -5.61
N LEU A 84 -4.12 6.89 -4.33
CA LEU A 84 -4.64 5.62 -3.84
C LEU A 84 -6.17 5.52 -4.07
N GLY A 85 -6.68 4.30 -4.03
CA GLY A 85 -8.10 3.99 -4.19
C GLY A 85 -8.44 3.40 -5.55
N VAL A 86 -9.56 2.70 -5.60
CA VAL A 86 -10.09 2.01 -6.77
C VAL A 86 -11.34 2.72 -7.27
N GLY A 87 -11.44 2.89 -8.60
CA GLY A 87 -12.62 3.45 -9.25
C GLY A 87 -12.76 4.98 -9.14
N GLU A 88 -13.90 5.48 -9.55
CA GLU A 88 -14.18 6.93 -9.60
C GLU A 88 -14.33 7.57 -8.21
N ASP A 89 -14.72 6.77 -7.22
CA ASP A 89 -14.91 7.19 -5.81
C ASP A 89 -13.67 6.93 -4.93
N TYR A 90 -12.58 6.48 -5.52
CA TYR A 90 -11.30 6.21 -4.84
C TYR A 90 -11.46 5.27 -3.63
N SER A 91 -12.22 4.19 -3.80
CA SER A 91 -12.53 3.24 -2.73
C SER A 91 -11.30 2.59 -2.15
N GLY A 92 -11.14 2.73 -0.84
CA GLY A 92 -10.01 2.15 -0.11
C GLY A 92 -9.88 2.68 1.31
N ALA A 93 -8.80 2.28 1.93
CA ALA A 93 -8.46 2.67 3.29
C ALA A 93 -6.94 2.81 3.46
N ILE A 94 -6.53 3.74 4.29
CA ILE A 94 -5.15 3.86 4.74
C ILE A 94 -5.10 3.79 6.26
N PHE A 95 -4.25 2.90 6.77
CA PHE A 95 -3.92 2.86 8.19
C PHE A 95 -2.66 3.69 8.43
N VAL A 96 -2.79 4.69 9.28
CA VAL A 96 -1.68 5.59 9.65
C VAL A 96 -1.25 5.29 11.06
N LEU A 97 0.03 5.05 11.26
CA LEU A 97 0.66 4.97 12.56
C LEU A 97 1.56 6.19 12.76
N ASP A 98 1.14 7.10 13.60
CA ASP A 98 1.87 8.30 13.97
C ASP A 98 2.67 8.07 15.24
N MET A 99 3.99 8.02 15.10
CA MET A 99 4.91 7.78 16.20
C MET A 99 5.17 9.04 17.05
N SER A 100 4.86 10.23 16.53
CA SER A 100 4.98 11.47 17.28
C SER A 100 3.93 11.59 18.38
N GLU A 101 2.69 11.22 18.06
CA GLU A 101 1.56 11.21 18.99
C GLU A 101 1.28 9.80 19.56
N ARG A 102 1.92 8.76 19.02
CA ARG A 102 1.65 7.36 19.32
C ARG A 102 0.17 6.99 19.10
N GLU A 103 -0.32 7.42 17.96
CA GLU A 103 -1.71 7.24 17.55
C GLU A 103 -1.79 6.43 16.26
N GLY A 104 -2.78 5.55 16.18
CA GLY A 104 -3.17 4.85 14.97
C GLY A 104 -4.53 5.35 14.49
N GLN A 105 -4.65 5.63 13.19
CA GLN A 105 -5.88 6.04 12.55
C GLN A 105 -6.14 5.24 11.28
N LEU A 106 -7.36 4.75 11.12
CA LEU A 106 -7.85 4.23 9.87
C LEU A 106 -8.68 5.30 9.15
N VAL A 107 -8.29 5.63 7.93
CA VAL A 107 -9.02 6.57 7.08
C VAL A 107 -9.60 5.80 5.91
N THR A 108 -10.90 5.87 5.73
CA THR A 108 -11.65 5.17 4.67
C THR A 108 -12.16 6.14 3.63
N CYS A 109 -12.27 5.67 2.38
CA CYS A 109 -12.77 6.45 1.26
C CYS A 109 -13.66 5.58 0.35
N GLY A 110 -14.65 6.20 -0.28
CA GLY A 110 -15.54 5.51 -1.22
C GLY A 110 -16.33 4.38 -0.58
N GLU A 111 -16.48 3.27 -1.28
CA GLU A 111 -17.22 2.08 -0.81
C GLU A 111 -16.65 1.47 0.48
N ALA A 112 -15.35 1.66 0.74
CA ALA A 112 -14.74 1.17 1.96
C ALA A 112 -15.36 1.79 3.23
N MET A 113 -15.95 2.98 3.14
CA MET A 113 -16.65 3.62 4.26
C MET A 113 -17.88 2.82 4.73
N GLU A 114 -18.50 2.06 3.82
CA GLU A 114 -19.64 1.19 4.14
C GLU A 114 -19.22 -0.21 4.56
N MET A 115 -18.07 -0.66 4.06
CA MET A 115 -17.55 -2.01 4.32
C MET A 115 -16.78 -2.11 5.64
N ILE A 116 -16.10 -1.05 6.04
CA ILE A 116 -15.26 -0.99 7.24
C ILE A 116 -15.93 -0.08 8.25
N THR A 117 -16.42 -0.66 9.32
CA THR A 117 -17.09 0.06 10.42
C THR A 117 -16.07 0.58 11.43
N ASP A 118 -16.50 1.52 12.28
CA ASP A 118 -15.68 1.99 13.41
C ASP A 118 -15.27 0.84 14.33
N ALA A 119 -16.15 -0.16 14.52
CA ALA A 119 -15.84 -1.34 15.31
C ALA A 119 -14.74 -2.23 14.68
N ASP A 120 -14.69 -2.28 13.35
CA ASP A 120 -13.61 -2.99 12.64
C ASP A 120 -12.27 -2.24 12.78
N ALA A 121 -12.31 -0.91 12.72
CA ALA A 121 -11.14 -0.06 12.94
C ALA A 121 -10.59 -0.22 14.37
N ASP A 122 -11.46 -0.24 15.39
CA ASP A 122 -11.10 -0.49 16.78
C ASP A 122 -10.49 -1.87 16.97
N ALA A 123 -11.05 -2.90 16.34
CA ALA A 123 -10.54 -4.28 16.41
C ALA A 123 -9.15 -4.39 15.75
N ILE A 124 -8.93 -3.73 14.62
CA ILE A 124 -7.62 -3.64 13.96
C ILE A 124 -6.61 -2.96 14.87
N TRP A 125 -7.00 -1.86 15.49
CA TRP A 125 -6.14 -1.12 16.43
C TRP A 125 -5.77 -1.97 17.65
N ASP A 126 -6.71 -2.66 18.26
CA ASP A 126 -6.48 -3.53 19.41
C ASP A 126 -5.49 -4.66 19.08
N GLU A 127 -5.59 -5.23 17.90
CA GLU A 127 -4.66 -6.26 17.43
C GLU A 127 -3.25 -5.70 17.18
N ILE A 128 -3.14 -4.56 16.50
CA ILE A 128 -1.86 -3.97 16.13
C ILE A 128 -1.15 -3.33 17.33
N SER A 129 -1.89 -2.67 18.23
CA SER A 129 -1.31 -1.98 19.39
C SER A 129 -0.54 -2.90 20.31
N GLY A 130 -0.90 -4.19 20.35
CA GLY A 130 -0.16 -5.21 21.08
C GLY A 130 1.29 -5.39 20.63
N TYR A 131 1.59 -5.14 19.37
CA TYR A 131 2.95 -5.22 18.80
C TYR A 131 3.84 -4.03 19.17
N PHE A 132 3.25 -2.91 19.59
CA PHE A 132 3.96 -1.67 19.92
C PHE A 132 4.08 -1.41 21.43
N SER A 133 3.58 -2.35 22.24
CA SER A 133 3.56 -2.21 23.71
C SER A 133 4.83 -2.69 24.41
N ASN A 134 5.83 -3.19 23.68
CA ASN A 134 7.09 -3.73 24.22
C ASN A 134 8.23 -2.77 24.08
#